data_8acaacbbff5b2120ba62e63036e8062d
#
_entry.id   8acaacbbff5b2120ba62e63036e8062d
#
_cell.length_a   1.000
_cell.length_b   1.000
_cell.length_c   1.000
_cell.angle_alpha   90.00
_cell.angle_beta   90.00
_cell.angle_gamma   90.00
#
_symmetry.space_group_name_H-M   'P 1'
#
loop_
_entity.id
_entity.type
_entity.pdbx_description
1 polymer ?
#
loop_
_entity_poly.entity_id
_entity_poly.type
_entity_poly.pdbx_seq_one_letter_code
_entity_poly.pdbx_strand_id
1 'polypeptide(L)'
;MEAHVKESTDTYCVIEMKIPYSGTFLNTEENIQHCLNEAGQLATSCALSQFDTDGSPIKVAKQRYTSKGLTGKYYQTPYGDFYLQRHVYQSSNGGATYCPLDHDAHIVVSSTPKFAKMVSSKYSRNASSDVQKDLSENHQRYVSRSYIQNVSQAVGEIIDSRPSWKYAIPISPTLVYFIAISLDGTCMLLCNDGGYRQAMVGSISLYASDGERLYTRYTAMPPEHGKNRFYETFIRDIKSVKKLYSQAKYIGVADGAADNWTFLKEYTQVQILDYFHACEYLTSVSNASFKNPIEGKAWLEEACHTLKHKENGAAELLNEMRTFLKKRIRDGKKETIQTAITYFENQMDRMNYESFCEKNMPIGSGVIEAACKVIIKQRMCLSGMKWTDTGAKTVLALRCLNESDTMWEQFWDKVTNIN
;
A
#
# COMPACT_ATOMS: atom_id res chain seq x y z
N MET A 1 35.18 -19.25 -10.78
CA MET A 1 34.02 -19.00 -11.66
C MET A 1 33.70 -20.25 -12.43
N GLU A 2 32.51 -20.77 -12.25
CA GLU A 2 32.05 -21.99 -12.93
C GLU A 2 31.20 -21.66 -14.17
N ALA A 3 30.88 -20.38 -14.37
CA ALA A 3 30.17 -19.84 -15.52
C ALA A 3 31.07 -18.87 -16.33
N HIS A 4 30.95 -18.89 -17.66
CA HIS A 4 31.63 -17.94 -18.57
C HIS A 4 30.80 -17.64 -19.81
N VAL A 5 30.95 -16.44 -20.36
CA VAL A 5 30.29 -16.04 -21.60
C VAL A 5 31.00 -16.73 -22.78
N LYS A 6 30.28 -17.55 -23.52
CA LYS A 6 30.79 -18.23 -24.74
C LYS A 6 30.60 -17.36 -25.97
N GLU A 7 29.49 -16.63 -26.03
CA GLU A 7 29.12 -15.75 -27.14
C GLU A 7 28.22 -14.61 -26.61
N SER A 8 28.38 -13.42 -27.14
CA SER A 8 27.50 -12.30 -26.86
C SER A 8 27.27 -11.50 -28.14
N THR A 9 26.00 -11.21 -28.44
CA THR A 9 25.54 -10.39 -29.58
C THR A 9 24.61 -9.29 -29.05
N ASP A 10 24.10 -8.46 -29.93
CA ASP A 10 23.12 -7.41 -29.57
C ASP A 10 21.75 -7.96 -29.13
N THR A 11 21.47 -9.22 -29.38
CA THR A 11 20.16 -9.83 -29.13
C THR A 11 20.16 -11.00 -28.14
N TYR A 12 21.32 -11.64 -27.90
CA TYR A 12 21.46 -12.73 -26.96
C TYR A 12 22.90 -12.87 -26.45
N CYS A 13 23.06 -13.58 -25.33
CA CYS A 13 24.34 -14.11 -24.91
C CYS A 13 24.23 -15.62 -24.62
N VAL A 14 25.30 -16.39 -24.92
CA VAL A 14 25.41 -17.80 -24.57
C VAL A 14 26.35 -17.91 -23.38
N ILE A 15 25.88 -18.53 -22.31
CA ILE A 15 26.68 -18.77 -21.11
C ILE A 15 26.82 -20.27 -20.91
N GLU A 16 28.07 -20.73 -20.80
CA GLU A 16 28.42 -22.10 -20.43
C GLU A 16 28.75 -22.14 -18.95
N MET A 17 28.14 -23.07 -18.21
CA MET A 17 28.37 -23.22 -16.78
C MET A 17 28.59 -24.71 -16.41
N LYS A 18 29.40 -24.92 -15.37
CA LYS A 18 29.59 -26.23 -14.75
C LYS A 18 28.96 -26.24 -13.38
N ILE A 19 28.12 -27.22 -13.13
CA ILE A 19 27.40 -27.37 -11.86
C ILE A 19 27.99 -28.60 -11.14
N PRO A 20 28.74 -28.40 -10.05
CA PRO A 20 29.28 -29.51 -9.29
C PRO A 20 28.21 -30.18 -8.44
N TYR A 21 28.18 -31.52 -8.49
CA TYR A 21 27.40 -32.34 -7.57
C TYR A 21 28.30 -32.77 -6.42
N SER A 22 27.98 -32.39 -5.19
CA SER A 22 28.84 -32.69 -4.05
C SER A 22 28.07 -32.84 -2.74
N GLY A 23 28.49 -33.75 -1.89
CA GLY A 23 27.99 -33.94 -0.56
C GLY A 23 26.52 -34.36 -0.49
N THR A 24 25.71 -33.61 0.24
CA THR A 24 24.28 -33.87 0.35
C THR A 24 23.49 -33.25 -0.82
N PHE A 25 22.25 -33.68 -1.01
CA PHE A 25 21.39 -33.07 -2.04
C PHE A 25 21.17 -31.57 -1.80
N LEU A 26 21.03 -31.14 -0.54
CA LEU A 26 20.96 -29.72 -0.16
C LEU A 26 22.18 -28.95 -0.70
N ASN A 27 23.39 -29.43 -0.48
CA ASN A 27 24.60 -28.77 -0.98
C ASN A 27 24.62 -28.72 -2.54
N THR A 28 24.07 -29.73 -3.20
CA THR A 28 23.93 -29.73 -4.65
C THR A 28 22.93 -28.65 -5.12
N GLU A 29 21.78 -28.47 -4.43
CA GLU A 29 20.81 -27.43 -4.74
C GLU A 29 21.39 -26.03 -4.51
N GLU A 30 22.17 -25.84 -3.44
CA GLU A 30 22.90 -24.58 -3.16
C GLU A 30 23.92 -24.25 -4.27
N ASN A 31 24.67 -25.26 -4.74
CA ASN A 31 25.60 -25.12 -5.88
C ASN A 31 24.87 -24.76 -7.17
N ILE A 32 23.74 -25.42 -7.47
CA ILE A 32 22.89 -25.08 -8.61
C ILE A 32 22.46 -23.61 -8.55
N GLN A 33 21.94 -23.15 -7.40
CA GLN A 33 21.53 -21.76 -7.21
C GLN A 33 22.70 -20.78 -7.39
N HIS A 34 23.88 -21.13 -6.86
CA HIS A 34 25.08 -20.32 -7.00
C HIS A 34 25.50 -20.17 -8.48
N CYS A 35 25.58 -21.28 -9.21
CA CYS A 35 25.95 -21.28 -10.64
C CYS A 35 24.92 -20.50 -11.49
N LEU A 36 23.62 -20.63 -11.19
CA LEU A 36 22.58 -19.88 -11.87
C LEU A 36 22.71 -18.38 -11.57
N ASN A 37 23.07 -18.00 -10.35
CA ASN A 37 23.32 -16.62 -9.99
C ASN A 37 24.56 -16.07 -10.73
N GLU A 38 25.67 -16.80 -10.82
CA GLU A 38 26.84 -16.40 -11.61
C GLU A 38 26.48 -16.19 -13.10
N ALA A 39 25.75 -17.12 -13.69
CA ALA A 39 25.29 -17.00 -15.07
C ALA A 39 24.35 -15.77 -15.24
N GLY A 40 23.45 -15.54 -14.29
CA GLY A 40 22.57 -14.36 -14.27
C GLY A 40 23.32 -13.02 -14.17
N GLN A 41 24.42 -12.97 -13.38
CA GLN A 41 25.30 -11.79 -13.29
C GLN A 41 25.96 -11.51 -14.65
N LEU A 42 26.54 -12.54 -15.27
CA LEU A 42 27.20 -12.42 -16.58
C LEU A 42 26.22 -11.95 -17.65
N ALA A 43 25.05 -12.58 -17.73
CA ALA A 43 23.98 -12.21 -18.67
C ALA A 43 23.54 -10.74 -18.47
N THR A 44 23.35 -10.34 -17.21
CA THR A 44 22.93 -8.97 -16.90
C THR A 44 24.02 -7.98 -17.22
N SER A 45 25.29 -8.30 -16.99
CA SER A 45 26.43 -7.45 -17.37
C SER A 45 26.51 -7.25 -18.89
N CYS A 46 26.39 -8.34 -19.67
CA CYS A 46 26.35 -8.26 -21.14
C CYS A 46 25.19 -7.40 -21.64
N ALA A 47 23.99 -7.64 -21.12
CA ALA A 47 22.81 -6.88 -21.52
C ALA A 47 22.91 -5.40 -21.12
N LEU A 48 23.40 -5.10 -19.91
CA LEU A 48 23.53 -3.72 -19.45
C LEU A 48 24.58 -2.92 -20.23
N SER A 49 25.69 -3.56 -20.65
CA SER A 49 26.73 -2.91 -21.43
C SER A 49 26.25 -2.39 -22.80
N GLN A 50 25.16 -2.95 -23.34
CA GLN A 50 24.56 -2.48 -24.60
C GLN A 50 23.88 -1.11 -24.48
N PHE A 51 23.59 -0.65 -23.27
CA PHE A 51 23.08 0.69 -23.01
C PHE A 51 24.18 1.76 -22.94
N ASP A 52 25.45 1.36 -22.99
CA ASP A 52 26.55 2.34 -23.01
C ASP A 52 26.74 2.90 -24.43
N THR A 53 27.47 3.98 -24.49
CA THR A 53 27.76 4.72 -25.73
C THR A 53 29.21 4.49 -26.16
N ASP A 54 29.57 4.98 -27.35
CA ASP A 54 30.93 4.95 -27.87
C ASP A 54 31.86 6.09 -27.35
N GLY A 55 31.32 6.92 -26.42
CA GLY A 55 32.04 8.11 -25.92
C GLY A 55 31.94 9.35 -26.80
N SER A 56 31.28 9.29 -27.95
CA SER A 56 31.01 10.43 -28.79
C SER A 56 30.12 11.47 -28.10
N PRO A 57 30.25 12.80 -28.42
CA PRO A 57 29.39 13.82 -27.83
C PRO A 57 27.89 13.56 -28.11
N ILE A 58 27.06 13.68 -27.07
CA ILE A 58 25.62 13.46 -27.13
C ILE A 58 24.85 14.78 -26.93
N LYS A 59 23.57 14.81 -27.30
CA LYS A 59 22.62 15.88 -27.00
C LYS A 59 21.51 15.34 -26.06
N VAL A 60 21.34 16.02 -24.93
CA VAL A 60 20.28 15.73 -23.98
C VAL A 60 19.46 17.01 -23.77
N ALA A 61 18.17 16.99 -24.01
CA ALA A 61 17.26 18.15 -23.87
C ALA A 61 17.81 19.44 -24.51
N LYS A 62 18.32 19.37 -25.76
CA LYS A 62 18.91 20.47 -26.55
C LYS A 62 20.31 20.96 -26.09
N GLN A 63 20.85 20.38 -25.01
CA GLN A 63 22.17 20.72 -24.51
C GLN A 63 23.20 19.68 -24.96
N ARG A 64 24.42 20.15 -25.33
CA ARG A 64 25.52 19.27 -25.71
C ARG A 64 26.28 18.79 -24.49
N TYR A 65 26.54 17.50 -24.44
CA TYR A 65 27.35 16.83 -23.41
C TYR A 65 28.57 16.17 -24.07
N THR A 66 29.72 16.25 -23.40
CA THR A 66 30.98 15.63 -23.84
C THR A 66 31.38 14.55 -22.82
N SER A 67 31.89 13.44 -23.33
CA SER A 67 32.39 12.36 -22.50
C SER A 67 33.56 12.82 -21.61
N LYS A 68 33.54 12.37 -20.37
CA LYS A 68 34.65 12.48 -19.41
C LYS A 68 35.44 11.17 -19.30
N GLY A 69 35.18 10.25 -20.21
CA GLY A 69 35.82 8.93 -20.26
C GLY A 69 35.02 7.87 -19.51
N LEU A 70 35.65 6.71 -19.40
CA LEU A 70 35.08 5.55 -18.70
C LEU A 70 35.24 5.70 -17.18
N THR A 71 34.18 5.40 -16.48
CA THR A 71 34.15 5.38 -15.01
C THR A 71 33.49 4.10 -14.54
N GLY A 72 34.13 3.38 -13.64
CA GLY A 72 33.60 2.16 -13.10
C GLY A 72 32.50 2.36 -12.04
N LYS A 73 31.56 1.46 -12.00
CA LYS A 73 30.50 1.39 -10.99
C LYS A 73 30.10 -0.05 -10.72
N TYR A 74 29.78 -0.34 -9.46
CA TYR A 74 29.14 -1.60 -9.09
C TYR A 74 27.63 -1.50 -9.27
N TYR A 75 27.05 -2.49 -9.94
CA TYR A 75 25.62 -2.64 -10.13
C TYR A 75 25.07 -3.81 -9.34
N GLN A 76 23.93 -3.63 -8.71
CA GLN A 76 23.24 -4.65 -7.94
C GLN A 76 22.10 -5.25 -8.76
N THR A 77 22.04 -6.57 -8.85
CA THR A 77 21.03 -7.32 -9.62
C THR A 77 20.35 -8.37 -8.74
N PRO A 78 19.27 -9.01 -9.18
CA PRO A 78 18.71 -10.16 -8.46
C PRO A 78 19.68 -11.31 -8.27
N TYR A 79 20.70 -11.40 -9.14
CA TYR A 79 21.61 -12.55 -9.21
C TYR A 79 22.96 -12.32 -8.50
N GLY A 80 23.35 -11.08 -8.31
CA GLY A 80 24.63 -10.70 -7.75
C GLY A 80 24.95 -9.24 -8.02
N ASP A 81 26.17 -8.84 -7.71
CA ASP A 81 26.72 -7.56 -8.10
C ASP A 81 27.87 -7.75 -9.08
N PHE A 82 28.04 -6.81 -9.97
CA PHE A 82 29.16 -6.78 -10.91
C PHE A 82 29.65 -5.36 -11.13
N TYR A 83 30.93 -5.27 -11.53
CA TYR A 83 31.57 -4.02 -11.86
C TYR A 83 31.55 -3.81 -13.37
N LEU A 84 31.11 -2.61 -13.80
CA LEU A 84 31.08 -2.24 -15.21
C LEU A 84 31.71 -0.84 -15.41
N GLN A 85 32.58 -0.73 -16.43
CA GLN A 85 33.06 0.56 -16.94
C GLN A 85 32.03 1.11 -17.91
N ARG A 86 31.64 2.38 -17.76
CA ARG A 86 30.70 3.04 -18.64
C ARG A 86 31.06 4.50 -18.85
N HIS A 87 30.63 5.08 -19.98
CA HIS A 87 30.87 6.47 -20.29
C HIS A 87 30.05 7.43 -19.43
N VAL A 88 30.72 8.42 -18.90
CA VAL A 88 30.09 9.51 -18.13
C VAL A 88 30.27 10.81 -18.84
N TYR A 89 29.24 11.60 -18.89
CA TYR A 89 29.18 12.86 -19.65
C TYR A 89 28.97 14.05 -18.73
N GLN A 90 29.41 15.22 -19.19
CA GLN A 90 29.14 16.49 -18.56
C GLN A 90 28.83 17.56 -19.61
N SER A 91 27.88 18.42 -19.30
CA SER A 91 27.57 19.58 -20.11
C SER A 91 28.80 20.51 -20.28
N SER A 92 28.93 21.16 -21.41
CA SER A 92 29.95 22.21 -21.65
C SER A 92 29.84 23.37 -20.64
N ASN A 93 28.68 23.58 -20.04
CA ASN A 93 28.44 24.61 -19.03
C ASN A 93 28.74 24.11 -17.60
N GLY A 94 29.30 22.91 -17.44
CA GLY A 94 29.52 22.28 -16.14
C GLY A 94 28.24 21.67 -15.57
N GLY A 95 28.20 21.48 -14.25
CA GLY A 95 27.06 20.88 -13.54
C GLY A 95 27.23 19.38 -13.28
N ALA A 96 26.15 18.70 -12.95
CA ALA A 96 26.14 17.28 -12.65
C ALA A 96 26.54 16.43 -13.86
N THR A 97 27.14 15.28 -13.58
CA THR A 97 27.45 14.29 -14.60
C THR A 97 26.18 13.54 -15.03
N TYR A 98 26.16 13.12 -16.28
CA TYR A 98 25.10 12.32 -16.88
C TYR A 98 25.68 11.00 -17.39
N CYS A 99 24.99 9.90 -17.13
CA CYS A 99 25.37 8.58 -17.62
C CYS A 99 24.21 8.02 -18.45
N PRO A 100 24.33 7.93 -19.79
CA PRO A 100 23.30 7.36 -20.65
C PRO A 100 22.88 5.97 -20.22
N LEU A 101 23.83 5.08 -19.97
CA LEU A 101 23.56 3.71 -19.51
C LEU A 101 22.66 3.69 -18.26
N ASP A 102 22.99 4.48 -17.23
CA ASP A 102 22.18 4.51 -16.00
C ASP A 102 20.76 5.04 -16.27
N HIS A 103 20.63 6.02 -17.14
CA HIS A 103 19.37 6.65 -17.54
C HIS A 103 18.50 5.68 -18.36
N ASP A 104 19.06 5.17 -19.46
CA ASP A 104 18.30 4.40 -20.44
C ASP A 104 17.98 2.99 -19.97
N ALA A 105 18.83 2.40 -19.11
CA ALA A 105 18.52 1.16 -18.39
C ALA A 105 17.69 1.36 -17.11
N HIS A 106 17.24 2.59 -16.81
CA HIS A 106 16.43 2.94 -15.63
C HIS A 106 17.03 2.44 -14.31
N ILE A 107 18.33 2.65 -14.12
CA ILE A 107 19.04 2.24 -12.90
C ILE A 107 18.58 3.10 -11.72
N VAL A 108 18.17 2.44 -10.64
CA VAL A 108 17.75 3.11 -9.40
C VAL A 108 18.89 3.01 -8.37
N VAL A 109 19.56 4.14 -8.08
CA VAL A 109 20.81 4.20 -7.27
C VAL A 109 21.94 3.41 -7.97
N SER A 110 22.04 2.14 -7.69
CA SER A 110 22.92 1.18 -8.38
C SER A 110 22.22 -0.15 -8.65
N SER A 111 20.90 -0.21 -8.42
CA SER A 111 20.07 -1.40 -8.68
C SER A 111 19.57 -1.41 -10.11
N THR A 112 19.62 -2.57 -10.75
CA THR A 112 18.80 -2.80 -11.95
C THR A 112 17.30 -2.67 -11.60
N PRO A 113 16.43 -2.32 -12.56
CA PRO A 113 14.99 -2.17 -12.30
C PRO A 113 14.35 -3.38 -11.61
N LYS A 114 14.73 -4.59 -12.02
CA LYS A 114 14.22 -5.83 -11.42
C LYS A 114 14.63 -5.96 -9.94
N PHE A 115 15.87 -5.60 -9.60
CA PHE A 115 16.33 -5.66 -8.21
C PHE A 115 15.71 -4.57 -7.35
N ALA A 116 15.60 -3.34 -7.89
CA ALA A 116 14.91 -2.24 -7.22
C ALA A 116 13.43 -2.59 -6.95
N LYS A 117 12.74 -3.20 -7.93
CA LYS A 117 11.38 -3.72 -7.80
C LYS A 117 11.28 -4.76 -6.67
N MET A 118 12.20 -5.73 -6.63
CA MET A 118 12.24 -6.77 -5.62
C MET A 118 12.50 -6.21 -4.21
N VAL A 119 13.52 -5.36 -4.07
CA VAL A 119 13.90 -4.75 -2.78
C VAL A 119 12.78 -3.87 -2.23
N SER A 120 12.24 -2.97 -3.04
CA SER A 120 11.20 -2.03 -2.59
C SER A 120 9.87 -2.74 -2.28
N SER A 121 9.51 -3.80 -3.02
CA SER A 121 8.36 -4.63 -2.69
C SER A 121 8.53 -5.33 -1.33
N LYS A 122 9.68 -5.97 -1.09
CA LYS A 122 9.98 -6.62 0.20
C LYS A 122 10.02 -5.60 1.34
N TYR A 123 10.65 -4.44 1.13
CA TYR A 123 10.75 -3.38 2.13
C TYR A 123 9.40 -2.73 2.46
N SER A 124 8.50 -2.64 1.52
CA SER A 124 7.14 -2.16 1.78
C SER A 124 6.39 -3.02 2.81
N ARG A 125 6.72 -4.32 2.91
CA ARG A 125 6.04 -5.29 3.76
C ARG A 125 6.79 -5.61 5.06
N ASN A 126 8.13 -5.57 5.03
CA ASN A 126 8.99 -6.04 6.10
C ASN A 126 9.99 -4.97 6.56
N ALA A 127 10.54 -5.12 7.77
CA ALA A 127 11.63 -4.29 8.24
C ALA A 127 12.91 -4.54 7.41
N SER A 128 13.82 -3.55 7.34
CA SER A 128 15.06 -3.69 6.56
C SER A 128 15.94 -4.85 7.03
N SER A 129 15.89 -5.22 8.32
CA SER A 129 16.56 -6.40 8.87
C SER A 129 16.03 -7.70 8.26
N ASP A 130 14.71 -7.80 8.15
CA ASP A 130 14.05 -9.02 7.67
C ASP A 130 14.23 -9.15 6.15
N VAL A 131 14.19 -8.01 5.42
CA VAL A 131 14.51 -7.98 3.99
C VAL A 131 15.96 -8.38 3.75
N GLN A 132 16.90 -7.90 4.58
CA GLN A 132 18.32 -8.28 4.47
C GLN A 132 18.50 -9.78 4.67
N LYS A 133 17.84 -10.33 5.71
CA LYS A 133 17.89 -11.75 6.01
C LYS A 133 17.29 -12.59 4.87
N ASP A 134 16.11 -12.24 4.39
CA ASP A 134 15.45 -12.93 3.29
C ASP A 134 16.29 -12.89 1.99
N LEU A 135 16.88 -11.74 1.66
CA LEU A 135 17.77 -11.62 0.51
C LEU A 135 19.01 -12.51 0.63
N SER A 136 19.60 -12.64 1.83
CA SER A 136 20.76 -13.49 2.04
C SER A 136 20.42 -14.99 2.01
N GLU A 137 19.34 -15.39 2.66
CA GLU A 137 18.95 -16.80 2.82
C GLU A 137 18.31 -17.37 1.55
N ASN A 138 17.41 -16.61 0.91
CA ASN A 138 16.62 -17.13 -0.20
C ASN A 138 17.12 -16.73 -1.60
N HIS A 139 18.01 -15.72 -1.68
CA HIS A 139 18.49 -15.20 -2.96
C HIS A 139 20.02 -15.13 -3.05
N GLN A 140 20.74 -15.50 -1.99
CA GLN A 140 22.20 -15.36 -1.90
C GLN A 140 22.68 -13.93 -2.18
N ARG A 141 21.88 -12.90 -1.75
CA ARG A 141 22.15 -11.49 -1.98
C ARG A 141 22.51 -10.79 -0.67
N TYR A 142 23.76 -10.33 -0.59
CA TYR A 142 24.32 -9.70 0.62
C TYR A 142 24.39 -8.19 0.44
N VAL A 143 23.34 -7.49 0.85
CA VAL A 143 23.25 -6.02 0.81
C VAL A 143 23.02 -5.44 2.19
N SER A 144 23.48 -4.21 2.43
CA SER A 144 23.30 -3.56 3.72
C SER A 144 21.86 -3.07 3.92
N ARG A 145 21.44 -2.90 5.17
CA ARG A 145 20.14 -2.31 5.52
C ARG A 145 19.99 -0.90 4.94
N SER A 146 21.07 -0.11 5.00
CA SER A 146 21.08 1.25 4.43
C SER A 146 20.89 1.24 2.92
N TYR A 147 21.45 0.25 2.22
CA TYR A 147 21.23 0.09 0.78
C TYR A 147 19.76 -0.21 0.45
N ILE A 148 19.14 -1.14 1.20
CA ILE A 148 17.71 -1.48 1.07
C ILE A 148 16.85 -0.21 1.27
N GLN A 149 17.16 0.58 2.30
CA GLN A 149 16.44 1.83 2.58
C GLN A 149 16.65 2.86 1.46
N ASN A 150 17.88 3.06 0.99
CA ASN A 150 18.21 4.03 -0.05
C ASN A 150 17.53 3.69 -1.38
N VAL A 151 17.55 2.43 -1.80
CA VAL A 151 16.83 1.99 -3.02
C VAL A 151 15.33 2.24 -2.88
N SER A 152 14.75 1.85 -1.75
CA SER A 152 13.31 2.03 -1.50
C SER A 152 12.93 3.52 -1.42
N GLN A 153 13.80 4.35 -0.83
CA GLN A 153 13.62 5.80 -0.79
C GLN A 153 13.64 6.39 -2.21
N ALA A 154 14.59 5.98 -3.04
CA ALA A 154 14.68 6.45 -4.43
C ALA A 154 13.44 6.04 -5.26
N VAL A 155 12.90 4.83 -5.03
CA VAL A 155 11.62 4.43 -5.65
C VAL A 155 10.47 5.31 -5.15
N GLY A 156 10.43 5.64 -3.85
CA GLY A 156 9.46 6.59 -3.29
C GLY A 156 9.55 7.98 -3.92
N GLU A 157 10.76 8.48 -4.19
CA GLU A 157 11.00 9.75 -4.87
C GLU A 157 10.51 9.73 -6.33
N ILE A 158 10.62 8.60 -7.03
CA ILE A 158 10.01 8.42 -8.36
C ILE A 158 8.50 8.58 -8.28
N ILE A 159 7.84 7.94 -7.29
CA ILE A 159 6.39 8.06 -7.07
C ILE A 159 6.02 9.54 -6.85
N ASP A 160 6.73 10.22 -5.98
CA ASP A 160 6.47 11.62 -5.61
C ASP A 160 6.69 12.60 -6.76
N SER A 161 7.72 12.36 -7.58
CA SER A 161 8.05 13.22 -8.73
C SER A 161 7.05 13.10 -9.90
N ARG A 162 6.18 12.11 -9.87
CA ARG A 162 5.23 11.78 -10.94
C ARG A 162 3.76 11.79 -10.47
N PRO A 163 3.27 12.88 -9.84
CA PRO A 163 1.89 12.93 -9.34
C PRO A 163 0.84 12.85 -10.45
N SER A 164 1.23 13.10 -11.69
CA SER A 164 0.35 13.00 -12.87
C SER A 164 0.15 11.56 -13.36
N TRP A 165 0.93 10.60 -12.89
CA TRP A 165 0.75 9.21 -13.29
C TRP A 165 -0.59 8.67 -12.83
N LYS A 166 -1.35 8.17 -13.81
CA LYS A 166 -2.65 7.54 -13.59
C LYS A 166 -2.47 6.03 -13.67
N TYR A 167 -3.02 5.34 -12.71
CA TYR A 167 -3.09 3.89 -12.72
C TYR A 167 -4.47 3.47 -13.18
N ALA A 168 -4.51 2.59 -14.17
CA ALA A 168 -5.77 2.07 -14.66
C ALA A 168 -6.43 1.21 -13.58
N ILE A 169 -7.72 1.39 -13.40
CA ILE A 169 -8.53 0.49 -12.60
C ILE A 169 -8.86 -0.68 -13.52
N PRO A 170 -8.64 -1.93 -13.10
CA PRO A 170 -8.98 -3.09 -13.92
C PRO A 170 -10.44 -3.02 -14.36
N ILE A 171 -10.68 -3.20 -15.64
CA ILE A 171 -12.05 -3.35 -16.14
C ILE A 171 -12.51 -4.73 -15.69
N SER A 172 -13.48 -4.75 -14.76
CA SER A 172 -14.07 -6.00 -14.29
C SER A 172 -14.91 -6.62 -15.39
N PRO A 173 -14.80 -7.93 -15.66
CA PRO A 173 -15.75 -8.63 -16.53
C PRO A 173 -17.16 -8.69 -15.92
N THR A 174 -17.25 -8.57 -14.59
CA THR A 174 -18.51 -8.49 -13.84
C THR A 174 -18.95 -7.04 -13.74
N LEU A 175 -20.25 -6.79 -13.91
CA LEU A 175 -20.82 -5.45 -13.78
C LEU A 175 -20.60 -4.89 -12.38
N VAL A 176 -19.96 -3.74 -12.29
CA VAL A 176 -19.78 -3.01 -11.03
C VAL A 176 -21.08 -2.28 -10.70
N TYR A 177 -21.72 -2.68 -9.61
CA TYR A 177 -23.01 -2.15 -9.18
C TYR A 177 -22.88 -1.12 -8.06
N PHE A 178 -22.01 -1.40 -7.06
CA PHE A 178 -21.74 -0.50 -5.95
C PHE A 178 -20.26 -0.14 -5.88
N ILE A 179 -19.98 1.07 -5.46
CA ILE A 179 -18.63 1.55 -5.14
C ILE A 179 -18.66 2.13 -3.74
N ALA A 180 -17.98 1.44 -2.82
CA ALA A 180 -17.82 1.89 -1.45
C ALA A 180 -16.58 2.78 -1.32
N ILE A 181 -16.76 3.98 -0.79
CA ILE A 181 -15.71 4.92 -0.41
C ILE A 181 -15.66 4.96 1.10
N SER A 182 -14.49 4.67 1.66
CA SER A 182 -14.28 4.70 3.11
C SER A 182 -12.97 5.42 3.42
N LEU A 183 -12.92 6.07 4.56
CA LEU A 183 -11.69 6.68 5.08
C LEU A 183 -11.66 6.55 6.60
N ASP A 184 -10.45 6.39 7.12
CA ASP A 184 -10.20 6.29 8.55
C ASP A 184 -8.78 6.78 8.87
N GLY A 185 -8.50 7.01 10.13
CA GLY A 185 -7.20 7.44 10.62
C GLY A 185 -6.66 6.53 11.71
N THR A 186 -5.39 6.18 11.61
CA THR A 186 -4.73 5.40 12.66
C THR A 186 -3.43 6.04 13.12
N CYS A 187 -3.14 5.93 14.41
CA CYS A 187 -1.96 6.57 15.00
C CYS A 187 -0.68 5.78 14.71
N MET A 188 0.39 6.51 14.37
CA MET A 188 1.76 6.01 14.24
C MET A 188 2.74 6.94 14.96
N LEU A 189 3.92 6.42 15.32
CA LEU A 189 4.93 7.16 16.05
C LEU A 189 5.91 7.85 15.10
N LEU A 190 6.03 9.17 15.21
CA LEU A 190 6.99 9.99 14.46
C LEU A 190 8.22 10.34 15.30
N CYS A 191 9.37 10.48 14.63
CA CYS A 191 10.64 10.83 15.27
C CYS A 191 10.67 12.30 15.72
N ASN A 192 10.19 13.20 14.86
CA ASN A 192 10.37 14.65 15.01
C ASN A 192 9.48 15.26 16.10
N ASP A 193 8.29 14.73 16.29
CA ASP A 193 7.30 15.27 17.24
C ASP A 193 7.29 14.52 18.59
N GLY A 194 8.09 13.45 18.71
CA GLY A 194 8.17 12.64 19.93
C GLY A 194 6.85 11.98 20.36
N GLY A 195 5.84 11.89 19.47
CA GLY A 195 4.52 11.43 19.83
C GLY A 195 3.78 10.68 18.71
N TYR A 196 2.64 10.13 19.10
CA TYR A 196 1.72 9.48 18.15
C TYR A 196 0.93 10.54 17.39
N ARG A 197 0.86 10.38 16.07
CA ARG A 197 0.11 11.22 15.17
C ARG A 197 -0.75 10.36 14.24
N GLN A 198 -1.91 10.88 13.85
CA GLN A 198 -2.85 10.19 12.99
C GLN A 198 -2.42 10.27 11.52
N ALA A 199 -2.12 9.11 10.92
CA ALA A 199 -2.01 8.92 9.49
C ALA A 199 -3.40 8.59 8.91
N MET A 200 -3.67 9.01 7.68
CA MET A 200 -4.95 8.78 7.01
C MET A 200 -4.86 7.65 6.00
N VAL A 201 -5.92 6.86 5.93
CA VAL A 201 -6.12 5.82 4.92
C VAL A 201 -7.48 6.02 4.27
N GLY A 202 -7.55 5.88 2.96
CA GLY A 202 -8.78 5.82 2.18
C GLY A 202 -8.84 4.53 1.38
N SER A 203 -10.02 4.00 1.19
CA SER A 203 -10.27 2.86 0.30
C SER A 203 -11.42 3.14 -0.66
N ILE A 204 -11.27 2.66 -1.90
CA ILE A 204 -12.31 2.65 -2.91
C ILE A 204 -12.48 1.20 -3.34
N SER A 205 -13.62 0.60 -3.04
CA SER A 205 -13.91 -0.81 -3.31
C SER A 205 -15.08 -0.96 -4.27
N LEU A 206 -14.91 -1.79 -5.29
CA LEU A 206 -15.89 -2.08 -6.32
C LEU A 206 -16.60 -3.38 -5.96
N TYR A 207 -17.92 -3.40 -6.10
CA TYR A 207 -18.76 -4.54 -5.77
C TYR A 207 -19.72 -4.89 -6.91
N ALA A 208 -19.95 -6.19 -7.10
CA ALA A 208 -21.00 -6.73 -7.93
C ALA A 208 -22.39 -6.58 -7.28
N SER A 209 -23.46 -6.91 -7.99
CA SER A 209 -24.83 -6.82 -7.49
C SER A 209 -25.16 -7.78 -6.34
N ASP A 210 -24.44 -8.87 -6.22
CA ASP A 210 -24.56 -9.87 -5.16
C ASP A 210 -23.75 -9.52 -3.91
N GLY A 211 -22.99 -8.42 -3.93
CA GLY A 211 -22.13 -7.98 -2.84
C GLY A 211 -20.70 -8.54 -2.89
N GLU A 212 -20.33 -9.28 -3.94
CA GLU A 212 -18.94 -9.71 -4.13
C GLU A 212 -18.04 -8.51 -4.38
N ARG A 213 -16.91 -8.46 -3.65
CA ARG A 213 -15.90 -7.42 -3.82
C ARG A 213 -14.96 -7.76 -4.96
N LEU A 214 -14.99 -6.95 -6.02
CA LEU A 214 -14.25 -7.17 -7.26
C LEU A 214 -12.85 -6.56 -7.26
N TYR A 215 -12.66 -5.42 -6.59
CA TYR A 215 -11.41 -4.67 -6.59
C TYR A 215 -11.36 -3.72 -5.40
N THR A 216 -10.16 -3.43 -4.91
CA THR A 216 -9.95 -2.37 -3.91
C THR A 216 -8.67 -1.59 -4.21
N ARG A 217 -8.80 -0.27 -4.14
CA ARG A 217 -7.69 0.68 -4.21
C ARG A 217 -7.51 1.38 -2.87
N TYR A 218 -6.26 1.48 -2.45
CA TYR A 218 -5.89 2.16 -1.22
C TYR A 218 -5.13 3.46 -1.50
N THR A 219 -5.41 4.47 -0.68
CA THR A 219 -4.68 5.73 -0.62
C THR A 219 -4.31 5.99 0.84
N ALA A 220 -3.05 6.23 1.14
CA ALA A 220 -2.62 6.56 2.50
C ALA A 220 -1.59 7.68 2.50
N MET A 221 -1.64 8.50 3.54
CA MET A 221 -0.69 9.59 3.78
C MET A 221 -0.21 9.59 5.23
N PRO A 222 1.08 9.93 5.47
CA PRO A 222 1.58 10.12 6.82
C PRO A 222 0.84 11.26 7.52
N PRO A 223 0.98 11.40 8.85
CA PRO A 223 0.37 12.49 9.59
C PRO A 223 0.79 13.85 9.02
N GLU A 224 -0.20 14.72 8.79
CA GLU A 224 0.00 16.10 8.34
C GLU A 224 -1.04 17.03 8.97
N HIS A 225 -0.72 18.32 9.08
CA HIS A 225 -1.69 19.32 9.49
C HIS A 225 -2.75 19.52 8.39
N GLY A 226 -4.05 19.46 8.77
CA GLY A 226 -5.17 19.70 7.87
C GLY A 226 -5.50 18.58 6.89
N LYS A 227 -4.72 17.50 6.83
CA LYS A 227 -4.95 16.32 5.97
C LYS A 227 -5.09 16.66 4.46
N ASN A 228 -4.59 17.82 4.01
CA ASN A 228 -4.86 18.35 2.67
C ASN A 228 -4.33 17.45 1.55
N ARG A 229 -3.09 16.95 1.68
CA ARG A 229 -2.50 16.05 0.67
C ARG A 229 -3.26 14.74 0.55
N PHE A 230 -3.74 14.21 1.68
CA PHE A 230 -4.58 13.03 1.69
C PHE A 230 -5.85 13.29 0.89
N TYR A 231 -6.59 14.36 1.21
CA TYR A 231 -7.84 14.68 0.52
C TYR A 231 -7.62 14.95 -0.97
N GLU A 232 -6.63 15.74 -1.35
CA GLU A 232 -6.31 16.01 -2.76
C GLU A 232 -6.06 14.72 -3.56
N THR A 233 -5.25 13.81 -2.99
CA THR A 233 -4.93 12.54 -3.65
C THR A 233 -6.15 11.64 -3.71
N PHE A 234 -6.88 11.49 -2.62
CA PHE A 234 -8.05 10.63 -2.55
C PHE A 234 -9.19 11.12 -3.44
N ILE A 235 -9.44 12.45 -3.50
CA ILE A 235 -10.41 13.05 -4.42
C ILE A 235 -10.05 12.76 -5.88
N ARG A 236 -8.77 12.85 -6.24
CA ARG A 236 -8.30 12.52 -7.59
C ARG A 236 -8.60 11.07 -7.93
N ASP A 237 -8.37 10.16 -6.99
CA ASP A 237 -8.68 8.74 -7.15
C ASP A 237 -10.18 8.51 -7.29
N ILE A 238 -11.01 9.11 -6.44
CA ILE A 238 -12.48 9.05 -6.53
C ILE A 238 -12.98 9.57 -7.89
N LYS A 239 -12.48 10.73 -8.34
CA LYS A 239 -12.86 11.30 -9.65
C LYS A 239 -12.48 10.39 -10.82
N SER A 240 -11.34 9.71 -10.72
CA SER A 240 -10.90 8.73 -11.72
C SER A 240 -11.86 7.53 -11.80
N VAL A 241 -12.28 6.99 -10.65
CA VAL A 241 -13.26 5.90 -10.57
C VAL A 241 -14.63 6.35 -11.08
N LYS A 242 -15.10 7.53 -10.67
CA LYS A 242 -16.40 8.09 -11.13
C LYS A 242 -16.47 8.28 -12.64
N LYS A 243 -15.34 8.64 -13.26
CA LYS A 243 -15.28 8.75 -14.72
C LYS A 243 -15.45 7.41 -15.42
N LEU A 244 -14.93 6.33 -14.83
CA LEU A 244 -14.98 4.98 -15.40
C LEU A 244 -16.32 4.29 -15.12
N TYR A 245 -16.86 4.46 -13.91
CA TYR A 245 -18.07 3.80 -13.43
C TYR A 245 -19.16 4.81 -13.07
N SER A 246 -19.54 5.66 -14.03
CA SER A 246 -20.50 6.75 -13.80
C SER A 246 -21.91 6.28 -13.45
N GLN A 247 -22.29 5.03 -13.80
CA GLN A 247 -23.60 4.44 -13.53
C GLN A 247 -23.66 3.66 -12.21
N ALA A 248 -22.51 3.39 -11.58
CA ALA A 248 -22.48 2.69 -10.29
C ALA A 248 -23.03 3.57 -9.16
N LYS A 249 -23.59 2.93 -8.15
CA LYS A 249 -24.07 3.62 -6.94
C LYS A 249 -22.92 3.80 -5.94
N TYR A 250 -22.64 5.04 -5.56
CA TYR A 250 -21.56 5.39 -4.64
C TYR A 250 -22.05 5.41 -3.20
N ILE A 251 -21.38 4.67 -2.34
CA ILE A 251 -21.73 4.45 -0.94
C ILE A 251 -20.56 4.93 -0.07
N GLY A 252 -20.84 5.75 0.95
CA GLY A 252 -19.87 6.10 1.97
C GLY A 252 -20.05 5.20 3.19
N VAL A 253 -18.99 4.52 3.64
CA VAL A 253 -19.01 3.70 4.85
C VAL A 253 -17.95 4.22 5.82
N ALA A 254 -18.36 4.57 7.06
CA ALA A 254 -17.45 5.12 8.07
C ALA A 254 -17.92 4.83 9.51
N ASP A 255 -17.03 5.07 10.47
CA ASP A 255 -17.19 4.85 11.92
C ASP A 255 -18.04 5.86 12.68
N GLY A 256 -18.50 6.92 12.01
CA GLY A 256 -19.34 7.95 12.62
C GLY A 256 -18.64 9.27 12.91
N ALA A 257 -17.37 9.45 12.63
CA ALA A 257 -16.66 10.71 12.77
C ALA A 257 -17.26 11.79 11.86
N ALA A 258 -17.54 12.98 12.42
CA ALA A 258 -18.24 14.06 11.72
C ALA A 258 -17.50 14.55 10.46
N ASP A 259 -16.16 14.64 10.52
CA ASP A 259 -15.32 15.04 9.40
C ASP A 259 -15.42 14.05 8.23
N ASN A 260 -15.49 12.75 8.53
CA ASN A 260 -15.64 11.71 7.52
C ASN A 260 -16.97 11.87 6.78
N TRP A 261 -18.06 12.16 7.49
CA TRP A 261 -19.38 12.38 6.86
C TRP A 261 -19.41 13.64 6.01
N THR A 262 -18.77 14.72 6.44
CA THR A 262 -18.68 15.96 5.66
C THR A 262 -18.02 15.68 4.31
N PHE A 263 -16.92 14.92 4.32
CA PHE A 263 -16.24 14.52 3.09
C PHE A 263 -17.09 13.57 2.24
N LEU A 264 -17.63 12.49 2.83
CA LEU A 264 -18.33 11.44 2.10
C LEU A 264 -19.62 11.95 1.42
N LYS A 265 -20.33 12.91 2.01
CA LYS A 265 -21.54 13.50 1.43
C LYS A 265 -21.31 14.14 0.06
N GLU A 266 -20.12 14.65 -0.23
CA GLU A 266 -19.78 15.24 -1.52
C GLU A 266 -19.60 14.18 -2.63
N TYR A 267 -19.23 12.96 -2.25
CA TYR A 267 -18.81 11.94 -3.22
C TYR A 267 -19.73 10.73 -3.29
N THR A 268 -20.72 10.61 -2.40
CA THR A 268 -21.59 9.43 -2.29
C THR A 268 -23.07 9.80 -2.21
N GLN A 269 -23.92 8.90 -2.72
CA GLN A 269 -25.37 9.06 -2.66
C GLN A 269 -25.98 8.46 -1.37
N VAL A 270 -25.31 7.46 -0.80
CA VAL A 270 -25.75 6.78 0.42
C VAL A 270 -24.62 6.81 1.43
N GLN A 271 -24.94 7.12 2.68
CA GLN A 271 -24.00 7.00 3.79
C GLN A 271 -24.47 5.89 4.71
N ILE A 272 -23.58 4.98 5.05
CA ILE A 272 -23.82 3.82 5.89
C ILE A 272 -22.84 3.89 7.08
N LEU A 273 -23.40 3.91 8.29
CA LEU A 273 -22.59 3.75 9.50
C LEU A 273 -22.06 2.32 9.56
N ASP A 274 -20.81 2.15 9.97
CA ASP A 274 -20.25 0.84 10.20
C ASP A 274 -21.10 0.04 11.21
N TYR A 275 -21.64 -1.07 10.75
CA TYR A 275 -22.46 -1.96 11.55
C TYR A 275 -21.68 -2.54 12.75
N PHE A 276 -20.44 -2.95 12.56
CA PHE A 276 -19.62 -3.54 13.63
C PHE A 276 -19.30 -2.51 14.70
N HIS A 277 -19.01 -1.26 14.28
CA HIS A 277 -18.78 -0.17 15.23
C HIS A 277 -20.05 0.18 16.02
N ALA A 278 -21.23 0.13 15.39
CA ALA A 278 -22.50 0.27 16.11
C ALA A 278 -22.71 -0.88 17.13
N CYS A 279 -22.32 -2.12 16.80
CA CYS A 279 -22.38 -3.27 17.72
C CYS A 279 -21.42 -3.13 18.92
N GLU A 280 -20.28 -2.40 18.79
CA GLU A 280 -19.39 -2.10 19.91
C GLU A 280 -20.09 -1.22 20.97
N TYR A 281 -20.90 -0.26 20.54
CA TYR A 281 -21.72 0.53 21.44
C TYR A 281 -22.80 -0.32 22.13
N LEU A 282 -23.45 -1.26 21.41
CA LEU A 282 -24.38 -2.22 22.01
C LEU A 282 -23.68 -3.13 23.02
N THR A 283 -22.45 -3.54 22.74
CA THR A 283 -21.62 -4.32 23.69
C THR A 283 -21.37 -3.52 24.95
N SER A 284 -21.06 -2.25 24.84
CA SER A 284 -20.86 -1.35 25.98
C SER A 284 -22.13 -1.17 26.80
N VAL A 285 -23.31 -1.04 26.15
CA VAL A 285 -24.62 -1.00 26.79
C VAL A 285 -24.93 -2.31 27.52
N SER A 286 -24.69 -3.46 26.91
CA SER A 286 -24.85 -4.76 27.53
C SER A 286 -24.06 -4.88 28.83
N ASN A 287 -22.76 -4.57 28.80
CA ASN A 287 -21.86 -4.61 29.95
C ASN A 287 -22.28 -3.62 31.05
N ALA A 288 -22.90 -2.50 30.70
CA ALA A 288 -23.39 -1.53 31.65
C ALA A 288 -24.73 -1.92 32.28
N SER A 289 -25.63 -2.52 31.51
CA SER A 289 -27.03 -2.75 31.88
C SER A 289 -27.25 -4.06 32.64
N PHE A 290 -26.50 -5.10 32.33
CA PHE A 290 -26.67 -6.44 32.89
C PHE A 290 -25.60 -6.76 33.95
N LYS A 291 -26.03 -7.43 35.05
CA LYS A 291 -25.13 -7.95 36.08
C LYS A 291 -24.69 -9.38 35.74
N ASN A 292 -25.59 -10.16 35.14
CA ASN A 292 -25.33 -11.51 34.70
C ASN A 292 -24.77 -11.51 33.28
N PRO A 293 -23.52 -11.98 33.06
CA PRO A 293 -22.89 -12.02 31.75
C PRO A 293 -23.68 -12.83 30.71
N ILE A 294 -24.40 -13.90 31.13
CA ILE A 294 -25.17 -14.73 30.22
C ILE A 294 -26.38 -13.94 29.67
N GLU A 295 -27.12 -13.24 30.56
CA GLU A 295 -28.22 -12.37 30.12
C GLU A 295 -27.75 -11.23 29.25
N GLY A 296 -26.61 -10.61 29.59
CA GLY A 296 -26.00 -9.55 28.78
C GLY A 296 -25.62 -10.04 27.40
N LYS A 297 -25.04 -11.24 27.29
CA LYS A 297 -24.68 -11.81 25.99
C LYS A 297 -25.91 -12.14 25.14
N ALA A 298 -26.94 -12.74 25.73
CA ALA A 298 -28.19 -13.04 25.04
C ALA A 298 -28.86 -11.77 24.51
N TRP A 299 -28.92 -10.71 25.35
CA TRP A 299 -29.44 -9.43 24.90
C TRP A 299 -28.61 -8.83 23.74
N LEU A 300 -27.29 -8.90 23.81
CA LEU A 300 -26.40 -8.36 22.77
C LEU A 300 -26.60 -9.09 21.43
N GLU A 301 -26.72 -10.41 21.45
CA GLU A 301 -26.98 -11.21 20.24
C GLU A 301 -28.32 -10.81 19.60
N GLU A 302 -29.38 -10.65 20.40
CA GLU A 302 -30.70 -10.22 19.94
C GLU A 302 -30.65 -8.75 19.44
N ALA A 303 -29.97 -7.87 20.16
CA ALA A 303 -29.83 -6.47 19.77
C ALA A 303 -29.08 -6.32 18.44
N CYS A 304 -27.96 -7.05 18.24
CA CYS A 304 -27.25 -7.07 16.98
C CYS A 304 -28.12 -7.63 15.83
N HIS A 305 -28.88 -8.68 16.08
CA HIS A 305 -29.83 -9.23 15.12
C HIS A 305 -30.92 -8.21 14.76
N THR A 306 -31.54 -7.58 15.76
CA THR A 306 -32.55 -6.53 15.59
C THR A 306 -32.01 -5.37 14.77
N LEU A 307 -30.80 -4.88 15.11
CA LEU A 307 -30.16 -3.79 14.39
C LEU A 307 -29.97 -4.11 12.90
N LYS A 308 -29.60 -5.35 12.58
CA LYS A 308 -29.26 -5.75 11.22
C LYS A 308 -30.46 -6.11 10.35
N HIS A 309 -31.46 -6.78 10.94
CA HIS A 309 -32.49 -7.47 10.16
C HIS A 309 -33.91 -6.92 10.35
N LYS A 310 -34.10 -5.97 11.28
CA LYS A 310 -35.43 -5.42 11.55
C LYS A 310 -35.57 -4.03 10.96
N GLU A 311 -36.68 -3.80 10.26
CA GLU A 311 -37.08 -2.46 9.86
C GLU A 311 -37.16 -1.54 11.10
N ASN A 312 -36.54 -0.37 11.03
CA ASN A 312 -36.42 0.56 12.15
C ASN A 312 -35.72 -0.01 13.42
N GLY A 313 -34.91 -1.07 13.29
CA GLY A 313 -34.24 -1.73 14.41
C GLY A 313 -33.38 -0.80 15.27
N ALA A 314 -32.71 0.18 14.66
CA ALA A 314 -31.95 1.18 15.41
C ALA A 314 -32.84 2.07 16.31
N ALA A 315 -34.04 2.45 15.86
CA ALA A 315 -34.98 3.25 16.65
C ALA A 315 -35.56 2.44 17.79
N GLU A 316 -35.82 1.14 17.57
CA GLU A 316 -36.30 0.23 18.64
C GLU A 316 -35.25 0.08 19.74
N LEU A 317 -33.99 -0.20 19.37
CA LEU A 317 -32.87 -0.30 20.31
C LEU A 317 -32.63 1.00 21.07
N LEU A 318 -32.75 2.15 20.39
CA LEU A 318 -32.62 3.45 21.03
C LEU A 318 -33.68 3.62 22.15
N ASN A 319 -34.93 3.23 21.89
CA ASN A 319 -35.97 3.27 22.89
C ASN A 319 -35.70 2.30 24.05
N GLU A 320 -35.19 1.11 23.76
CA GLU A 320 -34.81 0.13 24.79
C GLU A 320 -33.66 0.67 25.67
N MET A 321 -32.58 1.22 25.06
CA MET A 321 -31.48 1.84 25.80
C MET A 321 -31.97 2.97 26.73
N ARG A 322 -32.92 3.76 26.29
CA ARG A 322 -33.55 4.80 27.13
C ARG A 322 -34.30 4.20 28.33
N THR A 323 -34.88 2.98 28.21
CA THR A 323 -35.50 2.31 29.36
C THR A 323 -34.47 1.84 30.38
N PHE A 324 -33.27 1.44 29.93
CA PHE A 324 -32.18 1.07 30.85
C PHE A 324 -31.73 2.25 31.73
N LEU A 325 -31.71 3.48 31.22
CA LEU A 325 -31.39 4.67 32.02
C LEU A 325 -32.38 4.90 33.21
N LYS A 326 -33.62 4.47 33.07
CA LYS A 326 -34.63 4.60 34.14
C LYS A 326 -34.41 3.61 35.28
N LYS A 327 -33.59 2.56 35.07
CA LYS A 327 -33.25 1.57 36.12
C LYS A 327 -32.22 2.16 37.10
N ARG A 328 -32.20 1.61 38.34
CA ARG A 328 -31.20 2.01 39.36
C ARG A 328 -29.82 1.44 39.01
N ILE A 329 -28.99 2.21 38.28
CA ILE A 329 -27.66 1.83 37.83
C ILE A 329 -26.65 2.85 38.41
N ARG A 330 -25.38 2.46 38.59
CA ARG A 330 -24.30 3.37 39.01
C ARG A 330 -24.04 4.43 37.96
N ASP A 331 -23.65 5.64 38.38
CA ASP A 331 -23.53 6.83 37.47
C ASP A 331 -22.57 6.63 36.31
N GLY A 332 -21.40 6.02 36.48
CA GLY A 332 -20.48 5.72 35.36
C GLY A 332 -21.06 4.75 34.33
N LYS A 333 -21.94 3.84 34.72
CA LYS A 333 -22.68 2.96 33.81
C LYS A 333 -23.79 3.68 33.05
N LYS A 334 -24.44 4.67 33.70
CA LYS A 334 -25.42 5.54 33.03
C LYS A 334 -24.76 6.37 31.95
N GLU A 335 -23.58 6.92 32.20
CA GLU A 335 -22.80 7.70 31.23
C GLU A 335 -22.45 6.85 29.98
N THR A 336 -22.05 5.59 30.16
CA THR A 336 -21.80 4.66 29.05
C THR A 336 -23.06 4.46 28.20
N ILE A 337 -24.23 4.25 28.81
CA ILE A 337 -25.48 4.06 28.09
C ILE A 337 -25.88 5.37 27.39
N GLN A 338 -25.72 6.53 28.05
CA GLN A 338 -26.03 7.83 27.47
C GLN A 338 -25.14 8.14 26.25
N THR A 339 -23.85 7.75 26.29
CA THR A 339 -22.94 7.90 25.16
C THR A 339 -23.43 7.08 23.95
N ALA A 340 -23.85 5.83 24.17
CA ALA A 340 -24.42 4.99 23.12
C ALA A 340 -25.73 5.58 22.55
N ILE A 341 -26.62 6.08 23.40
CA ILE A 341 -27.85 6.75 22.98
C ILE A 341 -27.52 7.95 22.07
N THR A 342 -26.66 8.83 22.53
CA THR A 342 -26.24 10.03 21.74
C THR A 342 -25.62 9.63 20.41
N TYR A 343 -24.82 8.58 20.40
CA TYR A 343 -24.23 8.05 19.15
C TYR A 343 -25.31 7.56 18.18
N PHE A 344 -26.26 6.75 18.65
CA PHE A 344 -27.36 6.25 17.82
C PHE A 344 -28.24 7.39 17.30
N GLU A 345 -28.58 8.37 18.16
CA GLU A 345 -29.35 9.57 17.75
C GLU A 345 -28.68 10.33 16.62
N ASN A 346 -27.36 10.54 16.71
CA ASN A 346 -26.59 11.29 15.72
C ASN A 346 -26.38 10.54 14.40
N GLN A 347 -26.51 9.19 14.40
CA GLN A 347 -26.24 8.36 13.24
C GLN A 347 -27.50 7.63 12.69
N MET A 348 -28.68 7.90 13.23
CA MET A 348 -29.91 7.16 12.93
C MET A 348 -30.18 7.01 11.44
N ASP A 349 -30.02 8.09 10.67
CA ASP A 349 -30.27 8.10 9.22
C ASP A 349 -29.34 7.20 8.41
N ARG A 350 -28.27 6.67 9.04
CA ARG A 350 -27.23 5.84 8.42
C ARG A 350 -27.28 4.38 8.86
N MET A 351 -28.30 4.00 9.65
CA MET A 351 -28.44 2.70 10.30
C MET A 351 -29.59 1.84 9.73
N ASN A 352 -30.03 2.10 8.51
CA ASN A 352 -31.08 1.31 7.88
C ASN A 352 -30.51 0.01 7.28
N TYR A 353 -29.92 -0.84 8.17
CA TYR A 353 -29.13 -2.01 7.74
C TYR A 353 -29.98 -3.07 7.05
N GLU A 354 -31.21 -3.29 7.46
CA GLU A 354 -32.11 -4.22 6.79
C GLU A 354 -32.22 -3.91 5.29
N SER A 355 -32.59 -2.67 4.94
CA SER A 355 -32.69 -2.23 3.54
C SER A 355 -31.34 -2.25 2.81
N PHE A 356 -30.22 -2.02 3.50
CA PHE A 356 -28.89 -2.12 2.90
C PHE A 356 -28.52 -3.59 2.61
N CYS A 357 -28.82 -4.51 3.52
CA CYS A 357 -28.58 -5.95 3.36
C CYS A 357 -29.44 -6.54 2.22
N GLU A 358 -30.73 -6.17 2.14
CA GLU A 358 -31.60 -6.60 1.04
C GLU A 358 -31.07 -6.23 -0.35
N LYS A 359 -30.34 -5.12 -0.43
CA LYS A 359 -29.69 -4.63 -1.67
C LYS A 359 -28.25 -5.10 -1.83
N ASN A 360 -27.77 -6.00 -0.98
CA ASN A 360 -26.39 -6.48 -0.96
C ASN A 360 -25.33 -5.35 -0.84
N MET A 361 -25.69 -4.23 -0.21
CA MET A 361 -24.75 -3.15 0.05
C MET A 361 -23.77 -3.52 1.17
N PRO A 362 -22.49 -3.11 1.09
CA PRO A 362 -21.56 -3.32 2.19
C PRO A 362 -21.96 -2.47 3.40
N ILE A 363 -22.28 -3.12 4.53
CA ILE A 363 -22.72 -2.46 5.79
C ILE A 363 -21.59 -2.31 6.81
N GLY A 364 -20.42 -2.87 6.56
CA GLY A 364 -19.27 -2.81 7.45
C GLY A 364 -18.09 -2.08 6.85
N SER A 365 -17.34 -1.40 7.69
CA SER A 365 -16.06 -0.75 7.35
C SER A 365 -14.88 -1.73 7.34
N GLY A 366 -15.14 -3.04 7.40
CA GLY A 366 -14.08 -4.06 7.48
C GLY A 366 -12.98 -3.91 6.43
N VAL A 367 -13.28 -3.31 5.27
CA VAL A 367 -12.26 -3.01 4.24
C VAL A 367 -11.34 -1.89 4.71
N ILE A 368 -11.85 -0.80 5.29
CA ILE A 368 -11.00 0.31 5.77
C ILE A 368 -10.30 -0.03 7.07
N GLU A 369 -10.92 -0.82 7.96
CA GLU A 369 -10.25 -1.34 9.15
C GLU A 369 -9.10 -2.27 8.78
N ALA A 370 -9.33 -3.21 7.83
CA ALA A 370 -8.28 -4.03 7.26
C ALA A 370 -7.21 -3.17 6.59
N ALA A 371 -7.59 -2.10 5.89
CA ALA A 371 -6.65 -1.16 5.30
C ALA A 371 -5.79 -0.46 6.38
N CYS A 372 -6.38 0.06 7.45
CA CYS A 372 -5.62 0.64 8.57
C CYS A 372 -4.66 -0.38 9.19
N LYS A 373 -5.09 -1.62 9.35
CA LYS A 373 -4.26 -2.71 9.85
C LYS A 373 -3.14 -3.06 8.86
N VAL A 374 -3.49 -3.34 7.61
CA VAL A 374 -2.56 -3.82 6.58
C VAL A 374 -1.64 -2.68 6.13
N ILE A 375 -2.16 -1.52 5.77
CA ILE A 375 -1.35 -0.43 5.22
C ILE A 375 -0.47 0.22 6.28
N ILE A 376 -0.96 0.40 7.52
CA ILE A 376 -0.24 1.11 8.56
C ILE A 376 0.25 0.18 9.66
N LYS A 377 -0.65 -0.41 10.47
CA LYS A 377 -0.27 -1.04 11.74
C LYS A 377 0.73 -2.19 11.58
N GLN A 378 0.51 -3.11 10.63
CA GLN A 378 1.37 -4.29 10.41
C GLN A 378 2.79 -3.95 9.96
N ARG A 379 3.01 -2.75 9.44
CA ARG A 379 4.33 -2.34 8.94
C ARG A 379 4.95 -1.17 9.71
N MET A 380 4.11 -0.23 10.15
CA MET A 380 4.58 1.03 10.69
C MET A 380 4.56 1.09 12.21
N CYS A 381 3.79 0.20 12.87
CA CYS A 381 3.57 0.22 14.31
C CYS A 381 4.16 -1.00 15.03
N LEU A 382 5.17 -1.66 14.46
CA LEU A 382 5.86 -2.76 15.13
C LEU A 382 6.69 -2.22 16.31
N SER A 383 7.03 -3.11 17.25
CA SER A 383 7.74 -2.76 18.48
C SER A 383 9.02 -1.95 18.18
N GLY A 384 9.16 -0.80 18.83
CA GLY A 384 10.32 0.09 18.71
C GLY A 384 10.39 0.93 17.44
N MET A 385 9.42 0.81 16.52
CA MET A 385 9.44 1.58 15.26
C MET A 385 9.07 3.05 15.50
N LYS A 386 9.92 3.92 14.96
CA LYS A 386 9.69 5.37 14.82
C LYS A 386 10.03 5.78 13.40
N TRP A 387 9.30 6.75 12.88
CA TRP A 387 9.42 7.13 11.48
C TRP A 387 9.76 8.60 11.31
N THR A 388 10.66 8.91 10.37
CA THR A 388 10.74 10.25 9.79
C THR A 388 9.57 10.46 8.83
N ASP A 389 9.18 11.71 8.58
CA ASP A 389 8.09 12.03 7.66
C ASP A 389 8.35 11.45 6.25
N THR A 390 9.57 11.61 5.75
CA THR A 390 9.99 11.08 4.45
C THR A 390 9.94 9.56 4.42
N GLY A 391 10.46 8.88 5.46
CA GLY A 391 10.43 7.42 5.54
C GLY A 391 9.01 6.88 5.63
N ALA A 392 8.14 7.52 6.41
CA ALA A 392 6.73 7.17 6.50
C ALA A 392 6.02 7.34 5.15
N LYS A 393 6.23 8.46 4.47
CA LYS A 393 5.65 8.75 3.16
C LYS A 393 6.06 7.69 2.13
N THR A 394 7.36 7.38 2.05
CA THR A 394 7.89 6.35 1.15
C THR A 394 7.22 4.99 1.39
N VAL A 395 7.23 4.51 2.63
CA VAL A 395 6.69 3.18 2.93
C VAL A 395 5.19 3.13 2.68
N LEU A 396 4.42 4.15 3.05
CA LEU A 396 2.97 4.20 2.79
C LEU A 396 2.66 4.23 1.29
N ALA A 397 3.41 5.00 0.49
CA ALA A 397 3.23 5.03 -0.96
C ALA A 397 3.53 3.65 -1.60
N LEU A 398 4.65 3.01 -1.22
CA LEU A 398 5.00 1.68 -1.67
C LEU A 398 3.95 0.64 -1.27
N ARG A 399 3.41 0.72 -0.04
CA ARG A 399 2.37 -0.18 0.43
C ARG A 399 1.07 0.00 -0.33
N CYS A 400 0.62 1.23 -0.54
CA CYS A 400 -0.59 1.49 -1.33
C CYS A 400 -0.49 0.90 -2.74
N LEU A 401 0.67 1.01 -3.40
CA LEU A 401 0.90 0.39 -4.70
C LEU A 401 0.89 -1.14 -4.64
N ASN A 402 1.55 -1.74 -3.62
CA ASN A 402 1.65 -3.20 -3.49
C ASN A 402 0.34 -3.88 -3.06
N GLU A 403 -0.45 -3.20 -2.23
CA GLU A 403 -1.70 -3.76 -1.69
C GLU A 403 -2.93 -3.39 -2.54
N SER A 404 -2.77 -2.51 -3.54
CA SER A 404 -3.80 -2.22 -4.54
C SER A 404 -3.54 -3.07 -5.78
N ASP A 405 -4.47 -3.97 -6.10
CA ASP A 405 -4.34 -4.90 -7.22
C ASP A 405 -3.85 -4.23 -8.51
N THR A 406 -2.92 -4.85 -9.21
CA THR A 406 -2.31 -4.40 -10.47
C THR A 406 -1.52 -3.08 -10.44
N MET A 407 -1.66 -2.24 -9.42
CA MET A 407 -0.99 -0.92 -9.41
C MET A 407 0.53 -1.03 -9.34
N TRP A 408 1.05 -2.03 -8.62
CA TRP A 408 2.48 -2.28 -8.51
C TRP A 408 3.12 -2.60 -9.87
N GLU A 409 2.47 -3.45 -10.65
CA GLU A 409 2.95 -3.80 -11.99
C GLU A 409 2.87 -2.58 -12.92
N GLN A 410 1.75 -1.86 -12.93
CA GLN A 410 1.57 -0.65 -13.73
C GLN A 410 2.58 0.45 -13.37
N PHE A 411 2.96 0.57 -12.10
CA PHE A 411 4.00 1.51 -11.68
C PHE A 411 5.33 1.16 -12.34
N TRP A 412 5.75 -0.10 -12.26
CA TRP A 412 7.02 -0.53 -12.85
C TRP A 412 7.02 -0.49 -14.37
N ASP A 413 5.91 -0.79 -15.02
CA ASP A 413 5.75 -0.61 -16.47
C ASP A 413 5.97 0.87 -16.85
N LYS A 414 5.46 1.81 -16.04
CA LYS A 414 5.70 3.24 -16.27
C LYS A 414 7.14 3.66 -16.00
N VAL A 415 7.78 3.12 -14.95
CA VAL A 415 9.19 3.40 -14.64
C VAL A 415 10.10 2.99 -15.78
N THR A 416 9.87 1.80 -16.37
CA THR A 416 10.70 1.23 -17.43
C THR A 416 10.36 1.73 -18.84
N ASN A 417 9.25 2.46 -19.01
CA ASN A 417 8.83 3.07 -20.28
C ASN A 417 8.86 4.61 -20.25
N ILE A 418 9.63 5.20 -19.34
CA ILE A 418 9.89 6.65 -19.35
C ILE A 418 10.89 6.93 -20.49
N ASN A 419 10.43 7.62 -21.54
CA ASN A 419 11.29 8.20 -22.59
C ASN A 419 11.79 9.57 -22.18
#